data_b865ccde0b3b5d516cedcc8a98c97215
#
_entry.id   b865ccde0b3b5d516cedcc8a98c97215
#
_cell.length_a   1.000
_cell.length_b   1.000
_cell.length_c   1.000
_cell.angle_alpha   90.00
_cell.angle_beta   90.00
_cell.angle_gamma   90.00
#
_symmetry.space_group_name_H-M   'P 1'
#
loop_
_entity.id
_entity.type
_entity.pdbx_description
1 polymer ?
#
loop_
_entity_poly.entity_id
_entity_poly.type
_entity_poly.pdbx_seq_one_letter_code
_entity_poly.pdbx_strand_id
1 'polypeptide(L)' 'MTTNIILDMNRIKEVLDKKGIKQTWLAEQLGKSYNMVNSYVQNRQQPRLEILNEIAKILDVDVVELIVSSKKKWK' A
#
# COMPACT_ATOMS: atom_id res chain seq x y z
N MET A 1 -5.48 -20.89 -16.86
CA MET A 1 -5.32 -20.42 -16.60
C MET A 1 -5.04 -19.85 -15.74
N THR A 2 -4.83 -19.67 -15.27
CA THR A 2 -4.73 -19.14 -14.65
C THR A 2 -4.16 -18.42 -14.20
N THR A 3 -4.03 -18.11 -13.97
CA THR A 3 -3.57 -17.33 -13.81
C THR A 3 -3.08 -16.81 -12.76
N ASN A 4 -2.26 -16.41 -12.57
CA ASN A 4 -1.64 -15.84 -11.65
C ASN A 4 -1.85 -14.47 -11.55
N ILE A 5 -2.96 -13.99 -11.51
CA ILE A 5 -3.22 -12.63 -11.44
C ILE A 5 -3.04 -12.18 -10.06
N ILE A 6 -2.17 -11.23 -9.84
CA ILE A 6 -2.01 -10.62 -8.57
C ILE A 6 -3.05 -9.57 -8.43
N LEU A 7 -3.94 -9.73 -7.49
CA LEU A 7 -4.97 -8.74 -7.27
C LEU A 7 -4.45 -7.66 -6.37
N ASP A 8 -4.48 -6.43 -6.84
CA ASP A 8 -4.06 -5.31 -6.02
C ASP A 8 -5.09 -5.08 -4.94
N MET A 9 -4.67 -5.14 -3.72
CA MET A 9 -5.55 -4.90 -2.57
C MET A 9 -5.32 -3.52 -1.99
N ASN A 10 -4.14 -2.98 -2.20
CA ASN A 10 -3.87 -1.64 -1.70
C ASN A 10 -3.35 -0.74 -2.81
N ARG A 11 -3.43 0.56 -2.57
CA ARG A 11 -2.99 1.55 -3.53
C ARG A 11 -1.88 2.41 -2.97
N ILE A 12 -1.04 1.82 -2.15
CA ILE A 12 0.05 2.57 -1.53
C ILE A 12 0.96 3.18 -2.60
N LYS A 13 1.28 2.40 -3.62
CA LYS A 13 2.14 2.89 -4.68
C LYS A 13 1.58 4.13 -5.37
N GLU A 14 0.29 4.10 -5.64
CA GLU A 14 -0.38 5.23 -6.27
C GLU A 14 -0.26 6.50 -5.44
N VAL A 15 -0.46 6.35 -4.14
CA VAL A 15 -0.41 7.50 -3.26
C VAL A 15 1.02 8.03 -3.14
N LEU A 16 1.99 7.12 -3.06
CA LEU A 16 3.39 7.53 -3.03
C LEU A 16 3.75 8.31 -4.28
N ASP A 17 3.36 7.77 -5.43
CA ASP A 17 3.66 8.41 -6.71
C ASP A 17 3.00 9.78 -6.81
N LYS A 18 1.76 9.85 -6.39
CA LYS A 18 1.01 11.07 -6.46
C LYS A 18 1.62 12.15 -5.59
N LYS A 19 2.14 11.78 -4.44
CA LYS A 19 2.71 12.73 -3.51
C LYS A 19 4.21 12.92 -3.70
N GLY A 20 4.80 12.16 -4.59
CA GLY A 20 6.25 12.25 -4.85
C GLY A 20 7.07 11.77 -3.67
N ILE A 21 6.58 10.77 -2.97
CA ILE A 21 7.26 10.25 -1.79
C ILE A 21 7.95 8.94 -2.11
N LYS A 22 9.18 8.78 -1.62
CA LYS A 22 9.94 7.58 -1.89
C LYS A 22 9.67 6.49 -0.89
N GLN A 23 9.72 5.25 -1.34
CA GLN A 23 9.53 4.10 -0.46
C GLN A 23 10.55 4.05 0.66
N THR A 24 11.78 4.47 0.38
CA THR A 24 12.82 4.47 1.40
C THR A 24 12.43 5.39 2.56
N TRP A 25 11.87 6.53 2.23
CA TRP A 25 11.45 7.47 3.26
C TRP A 25 10.31 6.85 4.08
N LEU A 26 9.36 6.22 3.39
CA LEU A 26 8.24 5.59 4.09
C LEU A 26 8.73 4.49 5.02
N ALA A 27 9.67 3.69 4.55
CA ALA A 27 10.23 2.61 5.37
C ALA A 27 10.88 3.16 6.63
N GLU A 28 11.60 4.25 6.50
CA GLU A 28 12.24 4.90 7.63
C GLU A 28 11.20 5.37 8.64
N GLN A 29 10.15 5.99 8.16
CA GLN A 29 9.11 6.49 9.04
C GLN A 29 8.38 5.38 9.76
N LEU A 30 8.21 4.26 9.10
CA LEU A 30 7.53 3.10 9.67
C LEU A 30 8.43 2.29 10.60
N GLY A 31 9.74 2.49 10.51
CA GLY A 31 10.68 1.69 11.26
C GLY A 31 10.74 0.25 10.77
N LYS A 32 10.48 0.04 9.47
CA LYS A 32 10.52 -1.28 8.87
C LYS A 32 11.53 -1.31 7.76
N SER A 33 11.95 -2.51 7.37
CA SER A 33 12.93 -2.64 6.31
C SER A 33 12.34 -2.22 4.97
N TYR A 34 13.20 -1.80 4.08
CA TYR A 34 12.78 -1.44 2.74
C TYR A 34 12.09 -2.62 2.05
N ASN A 35 12.65 -3.82 2.24
CA ASN A 35 12.08 -5.01 1.61
C ASN A 35 10.66 -5.29 2.06
N MET A 36 10.40 -5.07 3.34
CA MET A 36 9.06 -5.28 3.87
C MET A 36 8.09 -4.27 3.26
N VAL A 37 8.48 -3.01 3.23
CA VAL A 37 7.64 -1.97 2.68
C VAL A 37 7.44 -2.19 1.18
N ASN A 38 8.50 -2.61 0.49
CA ASN A 38 8.38 -2.88 -0.92
C ASN A 38 7.38 -3.99 -1.21
N SER A 39 7.32 -5.02 -0.36
CA SER A 39 6.33 -6.07 -0.58
C SER A 39 4.91 -5.56 -0.37
N TYR A 40 4.70 -4.62 0.53
CA TYR A 40 3.40 -3.99 0.67
C TYR A 40 3.06 -3.17 -0.58
N VAL A 41 4.00 -2.37 -1.04
CA VAL A 41 3.79 -1.49 -2.18
C VAL A 41 3.51 -2.29 -3.45
N GLN A 42 4.16 -3.43 -3.58
CA GLN A 42 3.98 -4.29 -4.75
C GLN A 42 2.78 -5.23 -4.61
N ASN A 43 2.06 -5.13 -3.53
CA ASN A 43 0.91 -6.00 -3.25
C ASN A 43 1.25 -7.47 -3.14
N ARG A 44 2.49 -7.79 -2.81
CA ARG A 44 2.87 -9.18 -2.60
C ARG A 44 2.46 -9.63 -1.21
N GLN A 45 2.38 -8.67 -0.29
CA GLN A 45 2.00 -8.95 1.07
C GLN A 45 1.20 -7.74 1.54
N GLN A 46 0.13 -7.97 2.26
CA GLN A 46 -0.68 -6.85 2.71
C GLN A 46 -0.32 -6.49 4.14
N PRO A 47 -0.22 -5.20 4.43
CA PRO A 47 0.03 -4.78 5.81
C PRO A 47 -1.23 -5.04 6.62
N ARG A 48 -1.04 -5.40 7.88
CA ARG A 48 -2.20 -5.54 8.76
C ARG A 48 -2.79 -4.15 8.96
N LEU A 49 -4.00 -4.13 9.46
CA LEU A 49 -4.74 -2.89 9.55
C LEU A 49 -4.01 -1.81 10.37
N GLU A 50 -3.36 -2.19 11.44
CA GLU A 50 -2.64 -1.22 12.26
C GLU A 50 -1.51 -0.56 11.48
N ILE A 51 -0.80 -1.34 10.68
CA ILE A 51 0.29 -0.83 9.88
C ILE A 51 -0.26 0.06 8.76
N LEU A 52 -1.36 -0.38 8.16
CA LEU A 52 -1.97 0.39 7.09
C LEU A 52 -2.41 1.75 7.61
N ASN A 53 -2.95 1.77 8.82
CA ASN A 53 -3.37 3.00 9.46
C ASN A 53 -2.18 3.92 9.72
N GLU A 54 -1.06 3.36 10.11
CA GLU A 54 0.15 4.13 10.31
C GLU A 54 0.65 4.72 9.01
N ILE A 55 0.61 3.93 7.95
CA ILE A 55 1.00 4.42 6.63
C ILE A 55 0.13 5.60 6.23
N ALA A 56 -1.17 5.48 6.47
CA ALA A 56 -2.09 6.55 6.15
C ALA A 56 -1.74 7.84 6.89
N LYS A 57 -1.40 7.72 8.16
CA LYS A 57 -1.02 8.87 8.95
C LYS A 57 0.27 9.50 8.44
N ILE A 58 1.25 8.68 8.14
CA ILE A 58 2.53 9.15 7.63
C ILE A 58 2.35 9.87 6.30
N LEU A 59 1.49 9.34 5.45
CA LEU A 59 1.26 9.93 4.13
C LEU A 59 0.20 11.03 4.16
N ASP A 60 -0.40 11.23 5.32
CA ASP A 60 -1.42 12.27 5.50
C ASP A 60 -2.60 12.07 4.57
N VAL A 61 -3.12 10.87 4.56
CA VAL A 61 -4.32 10.53 3.79
C VAL A 61 -5.25 9.70 4.65
N ASP A 62 -6.47 9.58 4.20
CA ASP A 62 -7.43 8.70 4.86
C ASP A 62 -7.05 7.27 4.49
N VAL A 63 -7.18 6.35 5.42
CA VAL A 63 -6.82 4.95 5.18
C VAL A 63 -7.63 4.38 4.02
N VAL A 64 -8.83 4.88 3.80
CA VAL A 64 -9.65 4.42 2.69
C VAL A 64 -8.97 4.66 1.35
N GLU A 65 -8.15 5.70 1.28
CA GLU A 65 -7.46 6.01 0.03
C GLU A 65 -6.38 5.01 -0.29
N LEU A 66 -6.01 4.19 0.68
CA LEU A 66 -4.98 3.17 0.46
C LEU A 66 -5.56 1.82 0.10
N ILE A 67 -6.86 1.72 0.04
CA ILE A 67 -7.53 0.43 -0.18
C ILE A 67 -8.27 0.41 -1.49
N VAL A 68 -8.14 -0.69 -2.21
CA VAL A 68 -8.86 -0.87 -3.46
C VAL A 68 -10.30 -1.23 -3.13
N SER A 69 -11.23 -0.57 -3.78
CA SER A 69 -12.63 -0.83 -3.54
C SER A 69 -13.06 -2.16 -4.12
N SER A 70 -13.60 -3.03 -3.30
CA SER A 70 -14.06 -4.32 -3.79
C SER A 70 -15.31 -4.16 -4.66
N LYS A 71 -16.04 -3.11 -4.46
CA LYS A 71 -17.22 -2.88 -5.27
C LYS A 71 -16.89 -2.66 -6.73
N LYS A 72 -15.79 -2.00 -6.99
CA LYS A 72 -15.39 -1.74 -8.35
C LYS A 72 -15.04 -3.00 -9.09
N LYS A 73 -14.64 -4.00 -8.38
CA LYS A 73 -14.23 -5.22 -9.01
C LYS A 73 -15.37 -6.05 -9.45
N TRP A 74 -16.50 -5.87 -8.91
CA TRP A 74 -17.62 -6.64 -9.30
C TRP A 74 -18.36 -6.03 -10.36
N LYS A 75 -18.39 -5.69 -10.99
CA LYS A 75 -19.10 -5.27 -11.97
C LYS A 75 -19.63 -5.57 -12.46
#